data_72b0309f1d64268cebcd580a1b7b5c07
#
_entry.id   72b0309f1d64268cebcd580a1b7b5c07
#
_cell.length_a   1.000
_cell.length_b   1.000
_cell.length_c   1.000
_cell.angle_alpha   90.00
_cell.angle_beta   90.00
_cell.angle_gamma   90.00
#
_symmetry.space_group_name_H-M   'P 1'
#
loop_
_entity.id
_entity.type
_entity.pdbx_description
1 polymer ?
#
loop_
_entity_poly.entity_id
_entity_poly.type
_entity_poly.pdbx_seq_one_letter_code
_entity_poly.pdbx_strand_id
1 'polypeptide(L)'
;MAIRTARVDVAEIFALRHSVLLPGRPPAEAEFAEDGAPGAFHLAAYDERGALAACVSFCPELLPGDGTPAYRFRGMASAPAVRGRGYGVAVLAAGLAEAAARDAHLVWCNARTSAAGFYLKHGFEVRGAEFDIEGVGPHVVMTRKLTPGG
;
A
#
# COMPACT_ATOMS: atom_id res chain seq x y z
N MET A 1 -5.75 11.30 -19.13
CA MET A 1 -6.45 11.98 -18.03
C MET A 1 -5.83 11.61 -16.69
N ALA A 2 -5.56 12.59 -15.84
CA ALA A 2 -4.98 12.30 -14.53
C ALA A 2 -6.03 11.65 -13.62
N ILE A 3 -5.59 10.62 -12.89
CA ILE A 3 -6.43 9.95 -11.91
C ILE A 3 -6.44 10.80 -10.63
N ARG A 4 -7.62 11.06 -10.07
CA ARG A 4 -7.75 11.81 -8.83
C ARG A 4 -7.42 10.91 -7.64
N THR A 5 -6.47 11.38 -6.82
CA THR A 5 -6.13 10.73 -5.55
C THR A 5 -6.32 11.71 -4.40
N ALA A 6 -6.54 11.19 -3.20
CA ALA A 6 -6.69 12.03 -2.01
C ALA A 6 -6.23 11.26 -0.78
N ARG A 7 -5.71 12.00 0.21
CA ARG A 7 -5.54 11.46 1.56
C ARG A 7 -6.90 11.49 2.23
N VAL A 8 -7.26 10.37 2.85
CA VAL A 8 -8.57 10.18 3.46
C VAL A 8 -8.44 9.46 4.79
N ASP A 9 -9.49 9.47 5.59
CA ASP A 9 -9.55 8.64 6.79
C ASP A 9 -9.70 7.17 6.40
N VAL A 10 -9.26 6.27 7.27
CA VAL A 10 -9.34 4.83 7.02
C VAL A 10 -10.78 4.38 6.77
N ALA A 11 -11.75 5.04 7.40
CA ALA A 11 -13.16 4.71 7.20
C ALA A 11 -13.59 4.79 5.74
N GLU A 12 -13.00 5.70 4.96
CA GLU A 12 -13.31 5.88 3.54
C GLU A 12 -12.91 4.67 2.69
N ILE A 13 -11.80 3.99 3.06
CA ILE A 13 -11.24 2.91 2.26
C ILE A 13 -11.49 1.52 2.83
N PHE A 14 -12.05 1.44 4.04
CA PHE A 14 -12.17 0.18 4.77
C PHE A 14 -12.95 -0.89 4.01
N ALA A 15 -14.10 -0.52 3.44
CA ALA A 15 -14.94 -1.48 2.73
C ALA A 15 -14.23 -2.08 1.51
N LEU A 16 -13.49 -1.28 0.76
CA LEU A 16 -12.74 -1.76 -0.41
C LEU A 16 -11.61 -2.68 0.04
N ARG A 17 -10.86 -2.28 1.06
CA ARG A 17 -9.80 -3.12 1.64
C ARG A 17 -10.36 -4.49 2.02
N HIS A 18 -11.45 -4.50 2.78
CA HIS A 18 -12.05 -5.74 3.26
C HIS A 18 -12.54 -6.61 2.09
N SER A 19 -13.31 -6.04 1.19
CA SER A 19 -13.94 -6.82 0.12
C SER A 19 -12.92 -7.42 -0.87
N VAL A 20 -11.80 -6.75 -1.10
CA VAL A 20 -10.79 -7.21 -2.06
C VAL A 20 -9.76 -8.13 -1.42
N LEU A 21 -9.26 -7.78 -0.24
CA LEU A 21 -8.15 -8.53 0.37
C LEU A 21 -8.60 -9.66 1.28
N LEU A 22 -9.77 -9.53 1.89
CA LEU A 22 -10.28 -10.49 2.89
C LEU A 22 -11.75 -10.83 2.63
N PRO A 23 -12.10 -11.21 1.39
CA PRO A 23 -13.49 -11.52 1.07
C PRO A 23 -13.97 -12.71 1.90
N GLY A 24 -15.18 -12.60 2.45
CA GLY A 24 -15.76 -13.66 3.27
C GLY A 24 -15.20 -13.75 4.69
N ARG A 25 -14.22 -12.93 5.05
CA ARG A 25 -13.66 -12.91 6.41
C ARG A 25 -14.37 -11.84 7.24
N PRO A 26 -14.37 -11.98 8.58
CA PRO A 26 -14.97 -10.95 9.44
C PRO A 26 -14.34 -9.56 9.17
N PRO A 27 -15.16 -8.49 9.15
CA PRO A 27 -14.62 -7.14 8.92
C PRO A 27 -13.50 -6.75 9.88
N ALA A 28 -13.54 -7.24 11.13
CA ALA A 28 -12.49 -6.93 12.10
C ALA A 28 -11.09 -7.36 11.64
N GLU A 29 -10.98 -8.36 10.77
CA GLU A 29 -9.68 -8.80 10.25
C GLU A 29 -9.08 -7.82 9.26
N ALA A 30 -9.87 -6.88 8.73
CA ALA A 30 -9.39 -5.81 7.86
C ALA A 30 -8.98 -4.56 8.63
N GLU A 31 -9.16 -4.55 9.95
CA GLU A 31 -8.65 -3.48 10.81
C GLU A 31 -7.18 -3.75 11.11
N PHE A 32 -6.32 -2.82 10.71
CA PHE A 32 -4.88 -2.94 11.00
C PHE A 32 -4.55 -2.07 12.21
N ALA A 33 -3.78 -2.62 13.14
CA ALA A 33 -3.38 -1.90 14.36
C ALA A 33 -2.67 -0.57 14.02
N GLU A 34 -1.92 -0.56 12.92
CA GLU A 34 -1.13 0.59 12.47
C GLU A 34 -1.96 1.69 11.83
N ASP A 35 -3.25 1.46 11.54
CA ASP A 35 -4.10 2.47 10.87
C ASP A 35 -4.20 3.77 11.65
N GLY A 36 -4.20 3.71 12.97
CA GLY A 36 -4.26 4.88 13.84
C GLY A 36 -2.93 5.32 14.41
N ALA A 37 -1.81 4.76 13.95
CA ALA A 37 -0.50 5.12 14.46
C ALA A 37 -0.15 6.57 14.13
N PRO A 38 0.63 7.27 14.98
CA PRO A 38 1.12 8.60 14.64
C PRO A 38 1.88 8.58 13.31
N GLY A 39 1.53 9.48 12.41
CA GLY A 39 2.15 9.56 11.09
C GLY A 39 1.55 8.63 10.04
N ALA A 40 0.60 7.77 10.39
CA ALA A 40 -0.09 6.94 9.41
C ALA A 40 -0.94 7.80 8.47
N PHE A 41 -1.05 7.37 7.20
CA PHE A 41 -1.94 8.04 6.25
C PHE A 41 -2.52 7.01 5.28
N HIS A 42 -3.66 7.36 4.72
CA HIS A 42 -4.40 6.49 3.81
C HIS A 42 -4.69 7.24 2.53
N LEU A 43 -4.60 6.54 1.40
CA LEU A 43 -4.85 7.14 0.09
C LEU A 43 -5.96 6.41 -0.63
N ALA A 44 -6.75 7.20 -1.33
CA ALA A 44 -7.82 6.71 -2.20
C ALA A 44 -7.60 7.24 -3.61
N ALA A 45 -7.94 6.43 -4.60
CA ALA A 45 -8.08 6.88 -5.99
C ALA A 45 -9.54 6.70 -6.38
N TYR A 46 -10.05 7.64 -7.19
CA TYR A 46 -11.44 7.66 -7.59
C TYR A 46 -11.57 7.54 -9.10
N ASP A 47 -12.59 6.81 -9.54
CA ASP A 47 -12.87 6.70 -10.96
C ASP A 47 -13.55 7.97 -11.49
N GLU A 48 -13.88 7.96 -12.79
CA GLU A 48 -14.49 9.11 -13.44
C GLU A 48 -15.85 9.51 -12.87
N ARG A 49 -16.52 8.58 -12.18
CA ARG A 49 -17.82 8.82 -11.53
C ARG A 49 -17.67 9.24 -10.06
N GLY A 50 -16.44 9.33 -9.58
CA GLY A 50 -16.17 9.64 -8.18
C GLY A 50 -16.29 8.45 -7.23
N ALA A 51 -16.40 7.23 -7.77
CA ALA A 51 -16.42 6.03 -6.94
C ALA A 51 -15.01 5.61 -6.55
N LEU A 52 -14.86 5.03 -5.36
CA LEU A 52 -13.57 4.55 -4.87
C LEU A 52 -13.06 3.41 -5.77
N ALA A 53 -11.91 3.61 -6.37
CA ALA A 53 -11.30 2.68 -7.32
C ALA A 53 -10.11 1.92 -6.76
N ALA A 54 -9.33 2.53 -5.87
CA ALA A 54 -8.18 1.89 -5.24
C ALA A 54 -7.86 2.55 -3.91
N CYS A 55 -7.13 1.82 -3.07
CA CYS A 55 -6.69 2.33 -1.77
C CYS A 55 -5.36 1.72 -1.36
N VAL A 56 -4.70 2.38 -0.42
CA VAL A 56 -3.48 1.89 0.23
C VAL A 56 -3.29 2.63 1.56
N SER A 57 -2.66 1.97 2.53
CA SER A 57 -2.35 2.57 3.83
C SER A 57 -0.86 2.53 4.09
N PHE A 58 -0.33 3.64 4.62
CA PHE A 58 1.09 3.80 4.95
C PHE A 58 1.25 4.11 6.43
N CYS A 59 2.28 3.57 7.05
CA CYS A 59 2.64 3.92 8.44
C CYS A 59 4.16 4.01 8.59
N PRO A 60 4.65 4.87 9.51
CA PRO A 60 6.08 4.88 9.82
C PRO A 60 6.46 3.56 10.48
N GLU A 61 7.38 2.84 9.85
CA GLU A 61 7.86 1.58 10.41
C GLU A 61 9.21 1.26 9.77
N LEU A 62 10.23 1.06 10.61
CA LEU A 62 11.54 0.67 10.11
C LEU A 62 11.50 -0.76 9.58
N LEU A 63 12.18 -1.00 8.48
CA LEU A 63 12.38 -2.36 8.01
C LEU A 63 13.26 -3.09 9.03
N PRO A 64 12.86 -4.27 9.53
CA PRO A 64 13.68 -5.00 10.49
C PRO A 64 15.13 -5.16 10.02
N GLY A 65 16.07 -4.80 10.89
CA GLY A 65 17.50 -4.84 10.58
C GLY A 65 18.02 -3.66 9.79
N ASP A 66 17.20 -2.67 9.50
CA ASP A 66 17.59 -1.46 8.75
C ASP A 66 17.19 -0.22 9.54
N GLY A 67 18.14 0.65 9.84
CA GLY A 67 17.90 1.88 10.59
C GLY A 67 17.49 3.09 9.76
N THR A 68 17.31 2.91 8.44
CA THR A 68 16.92 3.98 7.53
C THR A 68 15.50 4.44 7.83
N PRO A 69 15.24 5.76 7.92
CA PRO A 69 13.87 6.25 8.07
C PRO A 69 12.96 5.72 6.97
N ALA A 70 11.88 5.05 7.36
CA ALA A 70 11.06 4.28 6.42
C ALA A 70 9.58 4.38 6.72
N TYR A 71 8.78 4.21 5.67
CA TYR A 71 7.35 3.92 5.75
C TYR A 71 7.10 2.54 5.19
N ARG A 72 6.18 1.84 5.83
CA ARG A 72 5.65 0.58 5.32
C ARG A 72 4.26 0.82 4.76
N PHE A 73 3.92 0.17 3.65
CA PHE A 73 2.53 0.19 3.19
C PHE A 73 1.92 -1.20 3.21
N ARG A 74 0.61 -1.23 3.30
CA ARG A 74 -0.18 -2.45 3.27
C ARG A 74 -1.62 -2.11 2.88
N GLY A 75 -2.41 -3.15 2.65
CA GLY A 75 -3.81 -2.94 2.31
C GLY A 75 -4.03 -2.30 0.94
N MET A 76 -3.12 -2.52 0.00
CA MET A 76 -3.30 -2.02 -1.36
C MET A 76 -4.33 -2.87 -2.08
N ALA A 77 -5.38 -2.23 -2.55
CA ALA A 77 -6.50 -2.90 -3.20
C ALA A 77 -7.06 -2.05 -4.33
N SER A 78 -7.48 -2.72 -5.41
CA SER A 78 -8.16 -2.08 -6.53
C SER A 78 -9.54 -2.72 -6.71
N ALA A 79 -10.54 -1.90 -6.98
CA ALA A 79 -11.88 -2.39 -7.24
C ALA A 79 -11.85 -3.30 -8.48
N PRO A 80 -12.43 -4.51 -8.41
CA PRO A 80 -12.34 -5.47 -9.52
C PRO A 80 -12.83 -4.93 -10.86
N ALA A 81 -13.87 -4.12 -10.86
CA ALA A 81 -14.47 -3.59 -12.10
C ALA A 81 -13.53 -2.64 -12.86
N VAL A 82 -12.52 -2.07 -12.20
CA VAL A 82 -11.64 -1.08 -12.83
C VAL A 82 -10.16 -1.48 -12.79
N ARG A 83 -9.86 -2.73 -12.52
CA ARG A 83 -8.49 -3.24 -12.54
C ARG A 83 -7.86 -3.06 -13.91
N GLY A 84 -6.53 -2.82 -13.91
CA GLY A 84 -5.78 -2.64 -15.14
C GLY A 84 -5.88 -1.26 -15.73
N ARG A 85 -6.51 -0.31 -15.04
CA ARG A 85 -6.70 1.06 -15.53
C ARG A 85 -5.81 2.09 -14.85
N GLY A 86 -4.85 1.64 -14.03
CA GLY A 86 -3.85 2.53 -13.42
C GLY A 86 -4.21 3.11 -12.06
N TYR A 87 -5.35 2.73 -11.47
CA TYR A 87 -5.74 3.28 -10.16
C TYR A 87 -4.81 2.83 -9.03
N GLY A 88 -4.38 1.57 -9.04
CA GLY A 88 -3.41 1.07 -8.07
C GLY A 88 -2.06 1.76 -8.19
N VAL A 89 -1.59 1.99 -9.42
CA VAL A 89 -0.36 2.74 -9.69
C VAL A 89 -0.48 4.16 -9.13
N ALA A 90 -1.64 4.79 -9.33
CA ALA A 90 -1.86 6.16 -8.89
C ALA A 90 -1.80 6.30 -7.35
N VAL A 91 -2.45 5.40 -6.60
CA VAL A 91 -2.37 5.46 -5.12
C VAL A 91 -0.97 5.16 -4.63
N LEU A 92 -0.28 4.21 -5.26
CA LEU A 92 1.10 3.89 -4.88
C LEU A 92 2.02 5.09 -5.11
N ALA A 93 1.94 5.71 -6.28
CA ALA A 93 2.75 6.89 -6.62
C ALA A 93 2.47 8.04 -5.65
N ALA A 94 1.20 8.30 -5.34
CA ALA A 94 0.83 9.34 -4.39
C ALA A 94 1.38 9.05 -2.99
N GLY A 95 1.34 7.78 -2.57
CA GLY A 95 1.89 7.36 -1.27
C GLY A 95 3.39 7.49 -1.20
N LEU A 96 4.10 7.13 -2.26
CA LEU A 96 5.57 7.28 -2.31
C LEU A 96 5.96 8.77 -2.22
N ALA A 97 5.23 9.64 -2.91
CA ALA A 97 5.47 11.07 -2.86
C ALA A 97 5.22 11.64 -1.46
N GLU A 98 4.15 11.22 -0.80
CA GLU A 98 3.85 11.67 0.55
C GLU A 98 4.88 11.17 1.56
N ALA A 99 5.33 9.93 1.44
CA ALA A 99 6.37 9.39 2.31
C ALA A 99 7.69 10.16 2.14
N ALA A 100 8.07 10.47 0.90
CA ALA A 100 9.25 11.28 0.62
C ALA A 100 9.12 12.69 1.21
N ALA A 101 7.95 13.31 1.11
CA ALA A 101 7.69 14.62 1.69
C ALA A 101 7.77 14.60 3.23
N ARG A 102 7.60 13.44 3.84
CA ARG A 102 7.75 13.22 5.29
C ARG A 102 9.15 12.71 5.66
N ASP A 103 10.12 12.92 4.78
CA ASP A 103 11.54 12.60 5.00
C ASP A 103 11.85 11.10 5.11
N ALA A 104 11.01 10.24 4.57
CA ALA A 104 11.35 8.83 4.45
C ALA A 104 12.39 8.64 3.35
N HIS A 105 13.35 7.75 3.60
CA HIS A 105 14.39 7.35 2.65
C HIS A 105 14.08 6.01 2.00
N LEU A 106 13.10 5.28 2.55
CA LEU A 106 12.76 3.94 2.12
C LEU A 106 11.26 3.72 2.29
N VAL A 107 10.66 3.02 1.33
CA VAL A 107 9.31 2.45 1.49
C VAL A 107 9.42 0.95 1.28
N TRP A 108 8.73 0.18 2.10
CA TRP A 108 8.76 -1.26 2.01
C TRP A 108 7.39 -1.89 2.26
N CYS A 109 7.25 -3.13 1.85
CA CYS A 109 6.04 -3.91 2.10
C CYS A 109 6.38 -5.39 2.15
N ASN A 110 5.46 -6.17 2.72
CA ASN A 110 5.46 -7.62 2.58
C ASN A 110 4.51 -7.94 1.43
N ALA A 111 5.06 -8.23 0.27
CA ALA A 111 4.29 -8.46 -0.94
C ALA A 111 3.98 -9.94 -1.11
N ARG A 112 2.74 -10.27 -1.48
CA ARG A 112 2.44 -11.63 -1.95
C ARG A 112 3.29 -11.90 -3.19
N THR A 113 3.85 -13.09 -3.31
CA THR A 113 4.71 -13.41 -4.45
C THR A 113 3.99 -13.21 -5.78
N SER A 114 2.66 -13.41 -5.80
CA SER A 114 1.84 -13.17 -6.99
C SER A 114 1.79 -11.70 -7.41
N ALA A 115 2.06 -10.77 -6.50
CA ALA A 115 2.08 -9.33 -6.77
C ALA A 115 3.50 -8.78 -7.01
N ALA A 116 4.53 -9.58 -6.79
CA ALA A 116 5.91 -9.11 -6.87
C ALA A 116 6.24 -8.48 -8.23
N GLY A 117 5.75 -9.05 -9.32
CA GLY A 117 5.99 -8.51 -10.67
C GLY A 117 5.47 -7.10 -10.85
N PHE A 118 4.33 -6.78 -10.25
CA PHE A 118 3.78 -5.43 -10.28
C PHE A 118 4.72 -4.45 -9.58
N TYR A 119 5.20 -4.80 -8.39
CA TYR A 119 6.11 -3.91 -7.65
C TYR A 119 7.47 -3.77 -8.32
N LEU A 120 7.99 -4.85 -8.93
CA LEU A 120 9.24 -4.76 -9.68
C LEU A 120 9.14 -3.74 -10.81
N LYS A 121 8.01 -3.69 -11.52
CA LYS A 121 7.78 -2.70 -12.58
C LYS A 121 7.79 -1.26 -12.05
N HIS A 122 7.51 -1.08 -10.78
CA HIS A 122 7.38 0.25 -10.17
C HIS A 122 8.56 0.61 -9.28
N GLY A 123 9.72 0.02 -9.55
CA GLY A 123 10.96 0.43 -8.92
C GLY A 123 11.28 -0.23 -7.59
N PHE A 124 10.52 -1.24 -7.20
CA PHE A 124 10.81 -2.00 -6.00
C PHE A 124 11.78 -3.15 -6.29
N GLU A 125 12.51 -3.55 -5.27
CA GLU A 125 13.45 -4.67 -5.31
C GLU A 125 13.06 -5.69 -4.24
N VAL A 126 13.27 -6.96 -4.53
CA VAL A 126 13.11 -8.02 -3.53
C VAL A 126 14.27 -7.95 -2.54
N ARG A 127 13.98 -8.04 -1.25
CA ARG A 127 14.99 -8.09 -0.20
C ARG A 127 14.77 -9.33 0.66
N GLY A 128 15.74 -10.23 0.64
CA GLY A 128 15.71 -11.45 1.43
C GLY A 128 14.96 -12.60 0.79
N ALA A 129 14.77 -13.66 1.56
CA ALA A 129 14.15 -14.89 1.07
C ALA A 129 12.62 -14.83 1.17
N GLU A 130 11.98 -15.66 0.34
CA GLU A 130 10.54 -15.88 0.42
C GLU A 130 10.17 -16.45 1.80
N PHE A 131 9.03 -16.05 2.32
CA PHE A 131 8.49 -16.55 3.60
C PHE A 131 6.98 -16.70 3.50
N ASP A 132 6.41 -17.55 4.35
CA ASP A 132 4.98 -17.77 4.37
C ASP A 132 4.30 -16.96 5.47
N ILE A 133 3.14 -16.41 5.15
CA ILE A 133 2.23 -15.86 6.16
C ILE A 133 1.09 -16.86 6.30
N GLU A 134 0.93 -17.39 7.51
CA GLU A 134 -0.09 -18.38 7.81
C GLU A 134 -1.47 -17.90 7.39
N GLY A 135 -2.21 -18.75 6.66
CA GLY A 135 -3.53 -18.41 6.17
C GLY A 135 -3.57 -17.51 4.95
N VAL A 136 -2.42 -17.03 4.47
CA VAL A 136 -2.35 -16.13 3.31
C VAL A 136 -1.46 -16.68 2.20
N GLY A 137 -0.28 -17.21 2.53
CA GLY A 137 0.60 -17.84 1.56
C GLY A 137 1.98 -17.17 1.46
N PRO A 138 2.71 -17.43 0.36
CA PRO A 138 4.09 -16.97 0.21
C PRO A 138 4.20 -15.48 -0.04
N HIS A 139 5.20 -14.87 0.60
CA HIS A 139 5.49 -13.43 0.54
C HIS A 139 6.98 -13.18 0.37
N VAL A 140 7.32 -11.99 -0.10
CA VAL A 140 8.68 -11.46 -0.12
C VAL A 140 8.65 -10.03 0.39
N VAL A 141 9.72 -9.61 1.06
CA VAL A 141 9.89 -8.20 1.41
C VAL A 141 10.32 -7.47 0.14
N MET A 142 9.69 -6.35 -0.15
CA MET A 142 10.07 -5.49 -1.28
C MET A 142 10.32 -4.09 -0.79
N THR A 143 11.36 -3.46 -1.35
CA THR A 143 11.81 -2.14 -0.92
C THR A 143 12.01 -1.22 -2.10
N ARG A 144 11.77 0.07 -1.87
CA ARG A 144 12.10 1.12 -2.82
C ARG A 144 12.75 2.28 -2.08
N LYS A 145 13.93 2.70 -2.55
CA LYS A 145 14.62 3.87 -2.03
C LYS A 145 13.93 5.14 -2.52
N LEU A 146 13.88 6.14 -1.66
CA LEU A 146 13.28 7.43 -1.98
C LEU A 146 14.31 8.54 -1.85
N THR A 147 14.03 9.65 -2.55
CA THR A 147 14.76 10.92 -2.35
C THR A 147 13.92 11.76 -1.41
N PRO A 148 14.36 11.95 -0.12
CA PRO A 148 13.56 12.67 0.86
C PRO A 148 13.32 14.13 0.46
N GLY A 149 12.14 14.65 0.88
CA GLY A 149 11.78 16.05 0.63
C GLY A 149 11.33 16.33 -0.79
N GLY A 150 11.40 15.30 -1.63
CA GLY A 150 11.03 15.43 -3.03
C GLY A 150 9.64 14.96 -3.30
#